data_a8a9c249bd0be31fb4ebd2ce94687566
#
_entry.id   a8a9c249bd0be31fb4ebd2ce94687566
#
_cell.length_a   1.000
_cell.length_b   1.000
_cell.length_c   1.000
_cell.angle_alpha   90.00
_cell.angle_beta   90.00
_cell.angle_gamma   90.00
#
_symmetry.space_group_name_H-M   'P 1'
#
loop_
_entity.id
_entity.type
_entity.pdbx_description
1 polymer ?
#
loop_
_entity_poly.entity_id
_entity_poly.type
_entity_poly.pdbx_seq_one_letter_code
_entity_poly.pdbx_strand_id
1 'polypeptide(L)'
;MNNMAFGEFKVEVETTNNRGFTAEEVAHRCVGKIVAFSEDAHPALRDQAIAYRDSIEKLLVIYMKQAIQSDRTTVYNAIKEAGHPELAEYIRKM
;
A
#
# COMPACT_ATOMS: atom_id res chain seq x y z
N MET A 1 3.88 20.50 0.13
CA MET A 1 3.97 20.29 0.82
C MET A 1 4.40 20.03 1.30
N ASN A 2 4.43 19.76 1.30
CA ASN A 2 4.92 19.35 1.90
C ASN A 2 4.80 18.96 2.36
N ASN A 3 4.52 18.84 2.70
CA ASN A 3 4.44 18.43 3.43
C ASN A 3 3.81 18.29 3.82
N MET A 4 2.99 18.31 3.95
CA MET A 4 2.37 18.26 4.58
C MET A 4 1.73 17.83 5.17
N ALA A 5 0.98 18.59 5.08
CA ALA A 5 0.06 18.08 5.85
C ALA A 5 0.32 16.77 6.14
N PHE A 6 0.55 16.10 5.56
CA PHE A 6 1.02 14.96 5.99
C PHE A 6 2.32 14.78 5.41
N GLY A 7 3.02 15.76 5.34
CA GLY A 7 4.25 15.76 4.75
C GLY A 7 5.22 14.80 5.31
N GLU A 8 5.01 14.37 6.48
CA GLU A 8 5.96 13.52 7.06
C GLU A 8 5.93 12.15 6.56
N PHE A 9 5.10 11.85 5.67
CA PHE A 9 5.02 10.53 5.17
C PHE A 9 6.25 10.02 4.52
N LYS A 10 7.06 10.88 4.01
CA LYS A 10 8.16 10.45 3.24
C LYS A 10 9.12 9.58 3.97
N VAL A 11 9.01 9.58 5.22
CA VAL A 11 9.98 8.92 6.00
C VAL A 11 10.13 7.45 5.77
N GLU A 12 9.07 6.81 5.48
CA GLU A 12 9.10 5.40 5.51
C GLU A 12 9.75 4.74 4.37
N VAL A 13 10.00 5.51 3.36
CA VAL A 13 10.35 4.91 2.12
C VAL A 13 11.66 4.19 2.14
N GLU A 14 12.58 4.68 2.89
CA GLU A 14 13.91 4.17 2.77
C GLU A 14 14.19 2.93 3.55
N THR A 15 13.23 2.36 4.22
CA THR A 15 13.53 1.30 5.14
C THR A 15 13.50 -0.09 4.55
N THR A 16 13.40 -0.23 3.24
CA THR A 16 13.15 -1.51 2.65
C THR A 16 14.15 -1.89 1.58
N ASN A 17 15.40 -1.50 1.74
CA ASN A 17 16.45 -1.94 0.82
C ASN A 17 16.14 -1.61 -0.63
N ASN A 18 15.72 -0.39 -0.87
CA ASN A 18 15.45 0.12 -2.22
C ASN A 18 14.24 -0.47 -2.90
N ARG A 19 13.42 -1.21 -2.18
CA ARG A 19 12.28 -1.84 -2.84
C ARG A 19 10.92 -1.24 -2.49
N GLY A 20 10.86 -0.33 -1.57
CA GLY A 20 9.58 0.16 -1.10
C GLY A 20 8.85 -0.88 -0.26
N PHE A 21 7.71 -0.51 0.26
CA PHE A 21 6.93 -1.41 1.09
C PHE A 21 6.13 -2.38 0.24
N THR A 22 6.00 -3.62 0.71
CA THR A 22 5.14 -4.59 0.06
C THR A 22 3.68 -4.31 0.39
N ALA A 23 2.78 -4.92 -0.39
CA ALA A 23 1.35 -4.80 -0.12
C ALA A 23 1.02 -5.29 1.28
N GLU A 24 1.66 -6.36 1.71
CA GLU A 24 1.44 -6.91 3.04
C GLU A 24 1.88 -5.94 4.13
N GLU A 25 3.02 -5.31 3.93
CA GLU A 25 3.51 -4.35 4.91
C GLU A 25 2.61 -3.14 5.03
N VAL A 26 2.12 -2.64 3.89
CA VAL A 26 1.25 -1.47 3.90
C VAL A 26 -0.10 -1.83 4.52
N ALA A 27 -0.63 -3.00 4.19
CA ALA A 27 -1.90 -3.44 4.75
C ALA A 27 -1.80 -3.61 6.26
N HIS A 28 -0.70 -4.17 6.74
CA HIS A 28 -0.51 -4.36 8.17
C HIS A 28 -0.47 -3.01 8.90
N ARG A 29 0.24 -2.05 8.35
CA ARG A 29 0.29 -0.72 8.94
C ARG A 29 -1.07 -0.03 8.90
N CYS A 30 -1.80 -0.21 7.82
CA CYS A 30 -3.10 0.39 7.66
C CYS A 30 -4.08 -0.15 8.70
N VAL A 31 -4.10 -1.47 8.87
CA VAL A 31 -5.04 -2.06 9.80
C VAL A 31 -4.67 -1.71 11.25
N GLY A 32 -3.38 -1.56 11.53
CA GLY A 32 -2.95 -1.11 12.83
C GLY A 32 -3.48 0.27 13.15
N LYS A 33 -3.53 1.14 12.15
CA LYS A 33 -4.09 2.47 12.34
C LYS A 33 -5.60 2.43 12.54
N ILE A 34 -6.29 1.54 11.84
CA ILE A 34 -7.71 1.39 12.02
C ILE A 34 -8.02 0.95 13.45
N VAL A 35 -7.29 -0.01 13.95
CA VAL A 35 -7.49 -0.48 15.31
C VAL A 35 -7.19 0.61 16.33
N ALA A 36 -6.08 1.31 16.14
CA ALA A 36 -5.71 2.39 17.04
C ALA A 36 -6.75 3.50 17.04
N PHE A 37 -7.25 3.83 15.85
CA PHE A 37 -8.27 4.86 15.74
C PHE A 37 -9.55 4.46 16.46
N SER A 38 -9.87 3.16 16.43
CA SER A 38 -11.10 2.68 17.06
C SER A 38 -11.04 2.69 18.58
N GLU A 39 -9.87 2.93 19.15
CA GLU A 39 -9.75 2.99 20.61
C GLU A 39 -10.52 4.16 21.20
N ASP A 40 -10.75 5.19 20.41
CA ASP A 40 -11.55 6.32 20.87
C ASP A 40 -13.03 6.15 20.57
N ALA A 41 -13.41 5.03 19.99
CA ALA A 41 -14.80 4.78 19.65
C ALA A 41 -15.49 3.99 20.75
N HIS A 42 -16.77 3.71 20.53
CA HIS A 42 -17.52 2.88 21.44
C HIS A 42 -16.82 1.52 21.62
N PRO A 43 -16.74 1.00 22.86
CA PRO A 43 -16.04 -0.26 23.10
C PRO A 43 -16.49 -1.43 22.22
N ALA A 44 -17.77 -1.51 21.92
CA ALA A 44 -18.25 -2.59 21.05
C ALA A 44 -17.66 -2.49 19.67
N LEU A 45 -17.50 -1.27 19.16
CA LEU A 45 -16.91 -1.09 17.84
C LEU A 45 -15.44 -1.42 17.84
N ARG A 46 -14.76 -1.02 18.90
CA ARG A 46 -13.36 -1.35 19.05
C ARG A 46 -13.14 -2.84 19.09
N ASP A 47 -13.98 -3.56 19.85
CA ASP A 47 -13.85 -5.00 19.97
C ASP A 47 -14.06 -5.68 18.63
N GLN A 48 -14.99 -5.15 17.81
CA GLN A 48 -15.20 -5.69 16.49
C GLN A 48 -14.01 -5.43 15.58
N ALA A 49 -13.42 -4.25 15.67
CA ALA A 49 -12.25 -3.94 14.86
C ALA A 49 -11.11 -4.91 15.18
N ILE A 50 -10.92 -5.21 16.45
CA ILE A 50 -9.89 -6.15 16.85
C ILE A 50 -10.23 -7.55 16.38
N ALA A 51 -11.49 -7.95 16.52
CA ALA A 51 -11.92 -9.30 16.15
C ALA A 51 -11.75 -9.58 14.67
N TYR A 52 -11.96 -8.55 13.84
CA TYR A 52 -11.90 -8.73 12.40
C TYR A 52 -10.59 -8.24 11.80
N ARG A 53 -9.62 -7.92 12.63
CA ARG A 53 -8.37 -7.34 12.15
C ARG A 53 -7.72 -8.17 11.05
N ASP A 54 -7.62 -9.47 11.26
CA ASP A 54 -6.94 -10.32 10.28
C ASP A 54 -7.70 -10.38 8.98
N SER A 55 -9.03 -10.40 9.04
CA SER A 55 -9.85 -10.42 7.82
C SER A 55 -9.71 -9.11 7.07
N ILE A 56 -9.69 -8.00 7.78
CA ILE A 56 -9.52 -6.70 7.16
C ILE A 56 -8.15 -6.62 6.50
N GLU A 57 -7.13 -7.09 7.19
CA GLU A 57 -5.78 -7.06 6.64
C GLU A 57 -5.68 -7.87 5.36
N LYS A 58 -6.27 -9.06 5.34
CA LYS A 58 -6.26 -9.89 4.14
C LYS A 58 -6.95 -9.21 2.97
N LEU A 59 -8.06 -8.56 3.24
CA LEU A 59 -8.79 -7.85 2.21
C LEU A 59 -7.95 -6.69 1.67
N LEU A 60 -7.31 -5.96 2.55
CA LEU A 60 -6.47 -4.84 2.14
C LEU A 60 -5.31 -5.31 1.26
N VAL A 61 -4.72 -6.45 1.60
CA VAL A 61 -3.63 -6.99 0.79
C VAL A 61 -4.11 -7.24 -0.64
N ILE A 62 -5.28 -7.83 -0.78
CA ILE A 62 -5.82 -8.13 -2.10
C ILE A 62 -5.97 -6.85 -2.93
N TYR A 63 -6.56 -5.83 -2.34
CA TYR A 63 -6.79 -4.59 -3.08
C TYR A 63 -5.50 -3.82 -3.34
N MET A 64 -4.56 -3.89 -2.41
CA MET A 64 -3.27 -3.25 -2.64
C MET A 64 -2.48 -3.92 -3.75
N LYS A 65 -2.58 -5.24 -3.84
CA LYS A 65 -1.93 -5.94 -4.95
C LYS A 65 -2.57 -5.59 -6.28
N GLN A 66 -3.90 -5.40 -6.29
CA GLN A 66 -4.56 -4.96 -7.50
C GLN A 66 -4.09 -3.57 -7.92
N ALA A 67 -3.93 -2.68 -6.95
CA ALA A 67 -3.46 -1.33 -7.26
C ALA A 67 -2.05 -1.34 -7.84
N ILE A 68 -1.18 -2.16 -7.25
CA ILE A 68 0.19 -2.29 -7.72
C ILE A 68 0.20 -2.82 -9.16
N GLN A 69 -0.60 -3.85 -9.42
CA GLN A 69 -0.66 -4.44 -10.75
C GLN A 69 -1.19 -3.43 -11.76
N SER A 70 -2.18 -2.68 -11.39
CA SER A 70 -2.75 -1.65 -12.25
C SER A 70 -1.71 -0.59 -12.57
N ASP A 71 -0.96 -0.16 -11.57
CA ASP A 71 0.07 0.84 -11.78
C ASP A 71 1.18 0.32 -12.70
N ARG A 72 1.59 -0.92 -12.50
CA ARG A 72 2.62 -1.51 -13.35
C ARG A 72 2.16 -1.61 -14.81
N THR A 73 0.90 -1.90 -15.02
CA THR A 73 0.35 -1.93 -16.36
C THR A 73 0.44 -0.56 -17.01
N THR A 74 0.10 0.48 -16.26
CA THR A 74 0.19 1.84 -16.76
C THR A 74 1.62 2.21 -17.12
N VAL A 75 2.56 1.89 -16.23
CA VAL A 75 3.97 2.19 -16.45
C VAL A 75 4.50 1.41 -17.65
N TYR A 76 4.13 0.13 -17.73
CA TYR A 76 4.53 -0.70 -18.84
C TYR A 76 4.11 -0.07 -20.17
N ASN A 77 2.85 0.33 -20.27
CA ASN A 77 2.34 0.90 -21.50
C ASN A 77 3.01 2.23 -21.83
N ALA A 78 3.24 3.05 -20.81
CA ALA A 78 3.88 4.34 -21.04
C ALA A 78 5.29 4.17 -21.57
N ILE A 79 6.04 3.25 -21.02
CA ILE A 79 7.42 3.03 -21.45
C ILE A 79 7.45 2.40 -22.82
N LYS A 80 6.54 1.47 -23.08
CA LYS A 80 6.45 0.83 -24.37
C LYS A 80 6.15 1.85 -25.46
N GLU A 81 5.20 2.74 -25.19
CA GLU A 81 4.82 3.77 -26.18
C GLU A 81 5.90 4.81 -26.37
N ALA A 82 6.76 4.97 -25.39
CA ALA A 82 7.89 5.87 -25.53
C ALA A 82 9.03 5.25 -26.36
N GLY A 83 8.87 4.02 -26.82
CA GLY A 83 9.85 3.41 -27.68
C GLY A 83 10.84 2.50 -27.00
N HIS A 84 10.49 2.03 -25.80
CA HIS A 84 11.39 1.18 -25.02
C HIS A 84 10.72 -0.12 -24.61
N PRO A 85 10.34 -0.96 -25.58
CA PRO A 85 9.58 -2.17 -25.24
C PRO A 85 10.35 -3.16 -24.37
N GLU A 86 11.66 -3.21 -24.49
CA GLU A 86 12.42 -4.14 -23.66
C GLU A 86 12.45 -3.68 -22.22
N LEU A 87 12.58 -2.37 -22.00
CA LEU A 87 12.54 -1.83 -20.67
C LEU A 87 11.15 -2.02 -20.06
N ALA A 88 10.11 -1.87 -20.87
CA ALA A 88 8.75 -2.08 -20.42
C ALA A 88 8.55 -3.50 -19.91
N GLU A 89 9.10 -4.49 -20.63
CA GLU A 89 9.00 -5.87 -20.21
C GLU A 89 9.69 -6.10 -18.86
N TYR A 90 10.80 -5.43 -18.63
CA TYR A 90 11.49 -5.55 -17.38
C TYR A 90 10.61 -5.08 -16.22
N ILE A 91 9.93 -3.96 -16.43
CA ILE A 91 9.01 -3.41 -15.42
C ILE A 91 7.86 -4.38 -15.18
N ARG A 92 7.32 -4.96 -16.25
CA ARG A 92 6.18 -5.86 -16.12
C ARG A 92 6.52 -7.11 -15.32
N LYS A 93 7.76 -7.56 -15.41
CA LYS A 93 8.17 -8.77 -14.73
C LYS A 93 8.58 -8.56 -13.28
N MET A 94 8.61 -7.33 -12.83
CA MET A 94 8.91 -7.09 -11.43
C MET A 94 7.82 -7.68 -10.51
#